data_e846e7f496bd6dd0e246ccad6ed6a484
#
_entry.id   e846e7f496bd6dd0e246ccad6ed6a484
#
_cell.length_a   1.000
_cell.length_b   1.000
_cell.length_c   1.000
_cell.angle_alpha   90.00
_cell.angle_beta   90.00
_cell.angle_gamma   90.00
#
_symmetry.space_group_name_H-M   'P 1'
#
loop_
_entity.id
_entity.type
_entity.pdbx_description
1 polymer ?
#
loop_
_entity_poly.entity_id
_entity_poly.type
_entity_poly.pdbx_seq_one_letter_code
_entity_poly.pdbx_strand_id
1 'polypeptide(L)'
;MKDVNILTSNGVDVNHGLELLGDMETYDSIITDFYDGYLDRMKKIDDFKNNSDMENYAIEVHSLKSDSKYLGFMTLADIAYKHEMASKANNVDEVNNNYNELVTEANRIFEVVSKYLGNEVSIAPIPEVEPVVAAPQIVEESVQVVAPNVVENSKYAILVADDSNIIREFVNDVFKDEYQILMASNGEEVINIVNANKDMIKALLLDLNMPGTNGFGVLDYFKENNLFESIPVSIISGADDKESIDKAFTYPIVDMLNKPFSKESVKQVVEKTINVGGIM
;
A
#
# COMPACT_ATOMS: atom_id res chain seq x y z
N MET A 1 -9.49 -2.88 -26.86
CA MET A 1 -10.23 -2.65 -25.61
C MET A 1 -10.04 -3.91 -24.79
N LYS A 2 -9.59 -3.81 -23.56
CA LYS A 2 -9.42 -4.97 -22.65
C LYS A 2 -10.80 -5.61 -22.41
N ASP A 3 -10.85 -6.94 -22.35
CA ASP A 3 -12.13 -7.66 -22.16
C ASP A 3 -12.39 -7.92 -20.66
N VAL A 4 -13.23 -7.10 -20.05
CA VAL A 4 -13.62 -7.21 -18.62
C VAL A 4 -14.24 -8.58 -18.30
N ASN A 5 -14.80 -9.29 -19.28
CA ASN A 5 -15.35 -10.63 -19.04
C ASN A 5 -14.24 -11.63 -18.61
N ILE A 6 -12.98 -11.40 -18.97
CA ILE A 6 -11.86 -12.21 -18.50
C ILE A 6 -11.76 -12.14 -16.98
N LEU A 7 -11.94 -10.97 -16.39
CA LEU A 7 -11.90 -10.77 -14.93
C LEU A 7 -13.14 -11.37 -14.27
N THR A 8 -14.32 -10.95 -14.69
CA THR A 8 -15.59 -11.32 -14.03
C THR A 8 -15.91 -12.81 -14.14
N SER A 9 -15.63 -13.47 -15.28
CA SER A 9 -15.81 -14.92 -15.43
C SER A 9 -14.84 -15.76 -14.57
N ASN A 10 -13.78 -15.15 -14.06
CA ASN A 10 -12.81 -15.77 -13.15
C ASN A 10 -12.98 -15.33 -11.68
N GLY A 11 -14.15 -14.77 -11.33
CA GLY A 11 -14.53 -14.47 -9.95
C GLY A 11 -13.97 -13.15 -9.40
N VAL A 12 -13.49 -12.25 -10.27
CA VAL A 12 -13.08 -10.90 -9.87
C VAL A 12 -14.31 -10.00 -9.78
N ASP A 13 -14.50 -9.34 -8.64
CA ASP A 13 -15.57 -8.36 -8.44
C ASP A 13 -15.17 -6.98 -8.95
N VAL A 14 -15.20 -6.83 -10.29
CA VAL A 14 -14.85 -5.57 -10.94
C VAL A 14 -15.76 -4.42 -10.51
N ASN A 15 -17.04 -4.70 -10.20
CA ASN A 15 -17.97 -3.67 -9.75
C ASN A 15 -17.53 -3.07 -8.41
N HIS A 16 -17.11 -3.92 -7.47
CA HIS A 16 -16.55 -3.45 -6.21
C HIS A 16 -15.31 -2.56 -6.42
N GLY A 17 -14.40 -2.98 -7.30
CA GLY A 17 -13.23 -2.17 -7.65
C GLY A 17 -13.62 -0.81 -8.24
N LEU A 18 -14.59 -0.77 -9.13
CA LEU A 18 -15.08 0.48 -9.74
C LEU A 18 -15.80 1.40 -8.74
N GLU A 19 -16.54 0.83 -7.76
CA GLU A 19 -17.12 1.63 -6.66
C GLU A 19 -16.05 2.37 -5.83
N LEU A 20 -14.88 1.76 -5.66
CA LEU A 20 -13.78 2.36 -4.91
C LEU A 20 -12.97 3.34 -5.78
N LEU A 21 -12.55 2.90 -6.97
CA LEU A 21 -11.60 3.62 -7.83
C LEU A 21 -12.28 4.65 -8.75
N GLY A 22 -13.58 4.52 -8.97
CA GLY A 22 -14.42 5.50 -9.68
C GLY A 22 -14.63 5.22 -11.16
N ASP A 23 -13.63 4.78 -11.90
CA ASP A 23 -13.72 4.53 -13.34
C ASP A 23 -12.77 3.43 -13.83
N MET A 24 -12.99 2.98 -15.09
CA MET A 24 -12.20 1.91 -15.71
C MET A 24 -10.76 2.34 -16.03
N GLU A 25 -10.50 3.61 -16.25
CA GLU A 25 -9.15 4.09 -16.57
C GLU A 25 -8.27 3.97 -15.33
N THR A 26 -8.75 4.43 -14.18
CA THR A 26 -8.09 4.26 -12.87
C THR A 26 -7.94 2.77 -12.52
N TYR A 27 -9.01 1.97 -12.71
CA TYR A 27 -8.96 0.53 -12.47
C TYR A 27 -7.89 -0.15 -13.33
N ASP A 28 -7.80 0.20 -14.61
CA ASP A 28 -6.81 -0.33 -15.55
C ASP A 28 -5.36 0.06 -15.21
N SER A 29 -5.16 1.25 -14.67
CA SER A 29 -3.86 1.68 -14.17
C SER A 29 -3.44 0.83 -12.96
N ILE A 30 -4.32 0.76 -11.96
CA ILE A 30 -4.05 0.07 -10.70
C ILE A 30 -3.86 -1.45 -10.87
N ILE A 31 -4.64 -2.10 -11.75
CA ILE A 31 -4.45 -3.53 -12.03
C ILE A 31 -3.13 -3.80 -12.78
N THR A 32 -2.65 -2.83 -13.55
CA THR A 32 -1.33 -2.91 -14.20
C THR A 32 -0.22 -2.81 -13.16
N ASP A 33 -0.32 -1.89 -12.21
CA ASP A 33 0.65 -1.77 -11.10
C ASP A 33 0.70 -3.04 -10.24
N PHE A 34 -0.47 -3.65 -9.97
CA PHE A 34 -0.52 -4.95 -9.30
C PHE A 34 0.23 -6.03 -10.08
N TYR A 35 0.03 -6.09 -11.41
CA TYR A 35 0.71 -7.05 -12.27
C TYR A 35 2.22 -6.86 -12.27
N ASP A 36 2.68 -5.63 -12.41
CA ASP A 36 4.10 -5.31 -12.50
C ASP A 36 4.85 -5.57 -11.18
N GLY A 37 4.20 -5.33 -10.03
CA GLY A 37 4.76 -5.55 -8.70
C GLY A 37 4.63 -6.99 -8.17
N TYR A 38 3.85 -7.85 -8.84
CA TYR A 38 3.45 -9.16 -8.30
C TYR A 38 4.63 -10.08 -7.96
N LEU A 39 5.57 -10.28 -8.89
CA LEU A 39 6.67 -11.23 -8.72
C LEU A 39 7.61 -10.83 -7.57
N ASP A 40 7.91 -9.55 -7.46
CA ASP A 40 8.76 -9.03 -6.38
C ASP A 40 8.09 -9.19 -5.01
N ARG A 41 6.80 -8.93 -4.93
CA ARG A 41 6.02 -9.12 -3.70
C ARG A 41 5.99 -10.59 -3.28
N MET A 42 5.67 -11.49 -4.21
CA MET A 42 5.61 -12.91 -3.88
C MET A 42 6.97 -13.47 -3.46
N LYS A 43 8.05 -12.96 -4.05
CA LYS A 43 9.42 -13.29 -3.62
C LYS A 43 9.68 -12.82 -2.19
N LYS A 44 9.34 -11.59 -1.83
CA LYS A 44 9.50 -11.06 -0.46
C LYS A 44 8.70 -11.89 0.55
N ILE A 45 7.44 -12.22 0.23
CA ILE A 45 6.58 -13.07 1.07
C ILE A 45 7.25 -14.44 1.31
N ASP A 46 7.79 -15.06 0.26
CA ASP A 46 8.50 -16.34 0.39
C ASP A 46 9.78 -16.22 1.21
N ASP A 47 10.59 -15.20 0.95
CA ASP A 47 11.83 -14.94 1.68
C ASP A 47 11.57 -14.72 3.18
N PHE A 48 10.59 -13.90 3.56
CA PHE A 48 10.24 -13.67 4.96
C PHE A 48 9.69 -14.92 5.64
N LYS A 49 8.84 -15.70 4.95
CA LYS A 49 8.35 -16.99 5.44
C LYS A 49 9.52 -17.95 5.72
N ASN A 50 10.43 -18.11 4.77
CA ASN A 50 11.55 -19.04 4.87
C ASN A 50 12.55 -18.67 5.98
N ASN A 51 12.68 -17.37 6.27
CA ASN A 51 13.48 -16.85 7.37
C ASN A 51 12.73 -16.76 8.71
N SER A 52 11.46 -17.18 8.74
CA SER A 52 10.56 -17.04 9.90
C SER A 52 10.46 -15.59 10.42
N ASP A 53 10.62 -14.62 9.54
CA ASP A 53 10.45 -13.21 9.81
C ASP A 53 8.95 -12.83 9.73
N MET A 54 8.22 -13.16 10.78
CA MET A 54 6.76 -13.01 10.81
C MET A 54 6.32 -11.55 10.86
N GLU A 55 7.16 -10.65 11.33
CA GLU A 55 6.86 -9.22 11.37
C GLU A 55 6.81 -8.64 9.95
N ASN A 56 7.86 -8.83 9.15
CA ASN A 56 7.90 -8.37 7.76
C ASN A 56 6.96 -9.17 6.85
N TYR A 57 6.77 -10.47 7.13
CA TYR A 57 5.75 -11.28 6.46
C TYR A 57 4.35 -10.69 6.65
N ALA A 58 3.99 -10.28 7.87
CA ALA A 58 2.69 -9.68 8.17
C ALA A 58 2.45 -8.39 7.39
N ILE A 59 3.49 -7.57 7.18
CA ILE A 59 3.41 -6.34 6.39
C ILE A 59 3.12 -6.65 4.93
N GLU A 60 3.86 -7.55 4.31
CA GLU A 60 3.67 -7.88 2.88
C GLU A 60 2.30 -8.51 2.59
N VAL A 61 1.82 -9.41 3.47
CA VAL A 61 0.47 -9.99 3.29
C VAL A 61 -0.63 -8.99 3.63
N HIS A 62 -0.38 -8.01 4.51
CA HIS A 62 -1.28 -6.89 4.76
C HIS A 62 -1.47 -6.05 3.48
N SER A 63 -0.37 -5.68 2.82
CA SER A 63 -0.41 -4.94 1.55
C SER A 63 -1.10 -5.74 0.46
N LEU A 64 -0.79 -7.06 0.33
CA LEU A 64 -1.46 -7.94 -0.62
C LEU A 64 -2.98 -8.01 -0.38
N LYS A 65 -3.42 -8.07 0.89
CA LYS A 65 -4.83 -8.03 1.27
C LYS A 65 -5.49 -6.70 0.84
N SER A 66 -4.83 -5.58 1.11
CA SER A 66 -5.31 -4.24 0.75
C SER A 66 -5.48 -4.10 -0.76
N ASP A 67 -4.46 -4.42 -1.52
CA ASP A 67 -4.46 -4.35 -2.98
C ASP A 67 -5.54 -5.24 -3.58
N SER A 68 -5.68 -6.47 -3.04
CA SER A 68 -6.70 -7.43 -3.47
C SER A 68 -8.13 -6.90 -3.25
N LYS A 69 -8.38 -6.20 -2.14
CA LYS A 69 -9.67 -5.57 -1.87
C LYS A 69 -9.98 -4.46 -2.87
N TYR A 70 -9.02 -3.58 -3.18
CA TYR A 70 -9.22 -2.51 -4.17
C TYR A 70 -9.52 -3.04 -5.56
N LEU A 71 -8.94 -4.18 -5.93
CA LEU A 71 -9.11 -4.78 -7.27
C LEU A 71 -10.25 -5.80 -7.36
N GLY A 72 -10.96 -6.08 -6.25
CA GLY A 72 -12.06 -7.05 -6.22
C GLY A 72 -11.60 -8.51 -6.23
N PHE A 73 -10.36 -8.81 -5.81
CA PHE A 73 -9.82 -10.17 -5.66
C PHE A 73 -10.18 -10.73 -4.28
N MET A 74 -11.48 -10.86 -4.01
CA MET A 74 -11.98 -11.09 -2.65
C MET A 74 -11.47 -12.39 -2.02
N THR A 75 -11.35 -13.48 -2.80
CA THR A 75 -10.78 -14.76 -2.30
C THR A 75 -9.31 -14.59 -1.87
N LEU A 76 -8.50 -13.90 -2.68
CA LEU A 76 -7.10 -13.62 -2.33
C LEU A 76 -7.00 -12.72 -1.10
N ALA A 77 -7.88 -11.72 -0.98
CA ALA A 77 -7.94 -10.84 0.18
C ALA A 77 -8.24 -11.61 1.48
N ASP A 78 -9.18 -12.56 1.44
CA ASP A 78 -9.54 -13.38 2.60
C ASP A 78 -8.42 -14.33 3.01
N ILE A 79 -7.72 -14.92 2.06
CA ILE A 79 -6.56 -15.78 2.32
C ILE A 79 -5.41 -14.94 2.91
N ALA A 80 -5.08 -13.80 2.31
CA ALA A 80 -4.05 -12.89 2.79
C ALA A 80 -4.36 -12.39 4.22
N TYR A 81 -5.64 -12.12 4.53
CA TYR A 81 -6.07 -11.76 5.89
C TYR A 81 -5.79 -12.87 6.92
N LYS A 82 -6.05 -14.13 6.59
CA LYS A 82 -5.73 -15.25 7.49
C LYS A 82 -4.23 -15.34 7.76
N HIS A 83 -3.40 -15.16 6.72
CA HIS A 83 -1.95 -15.13 6.84
C HIS A 83 -1.47 -13.94 7.68
N GLU A 84 -2.07 -12.78 7.52
CA GLU A 84 -1.78 -11.60 8.35
C GLU A 84 -2.07 -11.88 9.84
N MET A 85 -3.22 -12.48 10.15
CA MET A 85 -3.56 -12.81 11.55
C MET A 85 -2.63 -13.85 12.14
N ALA A 86 -2.31 -14.90 11.39
CA ALA A 86 -1.39 -15.94 11.83
C ALA A 86 0.01 -15.39 12.10
N SER A 87 0.53 -14.55 11.19
CA SER A 87 1.86 -13.95 11.33
C SER A 87 1.94 -12.93 12.47
N LYS A 88 0.93 -12.07 12.66
CA LYS A 88 0.83 -11.15 13.81
C LYS A 88 0.78 -11.91 15.15
N ALA A 89 0.19 -13.11 15.17
CA ALA A 89 0.21 -14.00 16.32
C ALA A 89 1.51 -14.81 16.46
N ASN A 90 2.50 -14.60 15.58
CA ASN A 90 3.74 -15.38 15.47
C ASN A 90 3.51 -16.89 15.33
N ASN A 91 2.40 -17.30 14.67
CA ASN A 91 2.03 -18.68 14.43
C ASN A 91 2.65 -19.19 13.11
N VAL A 92 3.94 -19.49 13.14
CA VAL A 92 4.73 -19.94 12.00
C VAL A 92 4.18 -21.23 11.38
N ASP A 93 3.69 -22.15 12.20
CA ASP A 93 3.13 -23.43 11.73
C ASP A 93 1.87 -23.21 10.87
N GLU A 94 0.99 -22.30 11.30
CA GLU A 94 -0.24 -21.98 10.56
C GLU A 94 0.09 -21.29 9.22
N VAL A 95 1.05 -20.37 9.22
CA VAL A 95 1.56 -19.72 7.99
C VAL A 95 2.07 -20.78 7.02
N ASN A 96 2.96 -21.69 7.48
CA ASN A 96 3.54 -22.73 6.63
C ASN A 96 2.50 -23.72 6.10
N ASN A 97 1.54 -24.15 6.95
CA ASN A 97 0.52 -25.11 6.56
C ASN A 97 -0.45 -24.57 5.49
N ASN A 98 -0.71 -23.26 5.49
CA ASN A 98 -1.64 -22.62 4.56
C ASN A 98 -0.94 -21.90 3.39
N TYR A 99 0.39 -21.87 3.36
CA TYR A 99 1.16 -21.11 2.36
C TYR A 99 0.85 -21.50 0.91
N ASN A 100 0.66 -22.80 0.65
CA ASN A 100 0.31 -23.28 -0.69
C ASN A 100 -1.04 -22.74 -1.17
N GLU A 101 -2.01 -22.51 -0.26
CA GLU A 101 -3.31 -21.91 -0.61
C GLU A 101 -3.11 -20.46 -1.08
N LEU A 102 -2.29 -19.69 -0.35
CA LEU A 102 -1.96 -18.31 -0.72
C LEU A 102 -1.30 -18.23 -2.09
N VAL A 103 -0.25 -19.01 -2.31
CA VAL A 103 0.51 -19.01 -3.59
C VAL A 103 -0.36 -19.46 -4.75
N THR A 104 -1.19 -20.48 -4.56
CA THR A 104 -2.07 -21.01 -5.62
C THR A 104 -3.07 -19.95 -6.06
N GLU A 105 -3.75 -19.30 -5.12
CA GLU A 105 -4.73 -18.27 -5.46
C GLU A 105 -4.07 -17.01 -6.01
N ALA A 106 -2.94 -16.58 -5.46
CA ALA A 106 -2.20 -15.44 -5.96
C ALA A 106 -1.73 -15.66 -7.41
N ASN A 107 -1.18 -16.84 -7.73
CA ASN A 107 -0.81 -17.20 -9.10
C ASN A 107 -2.01 -17.26 -10.04
N ARG A 108 -3.15 -17.80 -9.57
CA ARG A 108 -4.39 -17.83 -10.35
C ARG A 108 -4.84 -16.41 -10.73
N ILE A 109 -4.83 -15.49 -9.78
CA ILE A 109 -5.19 -14.08 -10.03
C ILE A 109 -4.19 -13.44 -10.99
N PHE A 110 -2.90 -13.67 -10.80
CA PHE A 110 -1.87 -13.14 -11.72
C PHE A 110 -2.07 -13.61 -13.16
N GLU A 111 -2.39 -14.89 -13.40
CA GLU A 111 -2.69 -15.41 -14.73
C GLU A 111 -3.95 -14.76 -15.34
N VAL A 112 -5.00 -14.54 -14.54
CA VAL A 112 -6.22 -13.89 -14.99
C VAL A 112 -5.92 -12.44 -15.38
N VAL A 113 -5.17 -11.72 -14.56
CA VAL A 113 -4.75 -10.33 -14.83
C VAL A 113 -3.84 -10.28 -16.06
N SER A 114 -2.89 -11.18 -16.19
CA SER A 114 -2.02 -11.30 -17.38
C SER A 114 -2.84 -11.41 -18.67
N LYS A 115 -3.82 -12.31 -18.70
CA LYS A 115 -4.72 -12.48 -19.84
C LYS A 115 -5.56 -11.23 -20.12
N TYR A 116 -6.04 -10.57 -19.07
CA TYR A 116 -6.79 -9.33 -19.20
C TYR A 116 -5.94 -8.20 -19.81
N LEU A 117 -4.67 -8.10 -19.41
CA LEU A 117 -3.73 -7.12 -19.95
C LEU A 117 -3.20 -7.47 -21.34
N GLY A 118 -3.51 -8.68 -21.85
CA GLY A 118 -3.03 -9.17 -23.14
C GLY A 118 -1.60 -9.67 -23.13
N ASN A 119 -1.06 -9.98 -21.95
CA ASN A 119 0.27 -10.55 -21.78
C ASN A 119 0.21 -12.09 -21.88
N GLU A 120 1.06 -12.69 -22.72
CA GLU A 120 1.26 -14.14 -22.77
C GLU A 120 2.30 -14.53 -21.71
N VAL A 121 1.89 -14.82 -20.48
CA VAL A 121 2.81 -15.35 -19.47
C VAL A 121 2.32 -16.70 -18.96
N SER A 122 3.14 -17.71 -19.19
CA SER A 122 3.11 -18.94 -18.41
C SER A 122 4.02 -18.77 -17.22
N ILE A 123 3.47 -18.73 -16.01
CA ILE A 123 4.30 -18.81 -14.80
C ILE A 123 4.89 -20.21 -14.77
N ALA A 124 6.21 -20.34 -14.92
CA ALA A 124 6.89 -21.55 -14.50
C ALA A 124 6.64 -21.69 -12.97
N PRO A 125 6.25 -22.87 -12.45
CA PRO A 125 6.10 -23.05 -11.01
C PRO A 125 7.38 -22.57 -10.33
N ILE A 126 7.22 -21.79 -9.25
CA ILE A 126 8.36 -21.36 -8.43
C ILE A 126 9.11 -22.63 -8.05
N PRO A 127 10.38 -22.81 -8.46
CA PRO A 127 11.10 -24.04 -8.15
C PRO A 127 11.22 -24.15 -6.63
N GLU A 128 10.90 -25.33 -6.08
CA GLU A 128 11.29 -25.68 -4.70
C GLU A 128 12.81 -25.46 -4.59
N VAL A 129 13.20 -24.38 -3.92
CA VAL A 129 14.62 -24.06 -3.76
C VAL A 129 15.14 -24.90 -2.61
N GLU A 130 16.01 -25.85 -2.92
CA GLU A 130 16.85 -26.49 -1.90
C GLU A 130 17.67 -25.43 -1.17
N PRO A 131 17.93 -25.56 0.15
CA PRO A 131 18.58 -24.53 0.95
C PRO A 131 20.00 -24.26 0.48
N VAL A 132 20.20 -23.21 -0.27
CA VAL A 132 21.52 -22.70 -0.64
C VAL A 132 22.00 -21.81 0.51
N VAL A 133 22.97 -22.30 1.27
CA VAL A 133 23.73 -21.51 2.22
C VAL A 133 24.63 -20.56 1.43
N ALA A 134 24.25 -19.33 1.26
CA ALA A 134 25.10 -18.28 0.72
C ALA A 134 25.13 -17.07 1.65
N ALA A 135 26.34 -16.61 1.94
CA ALA A 135 26.65 -15.47 2.80
C ALA A 135 26.07 -14.15 2.21
N PRO A 136 25.74 -13.16 3.07
CA PRO A 136 25.12 -11.93 2.63
C PRO A 136 26.08 -11.09 1.79
N GLN A 137 25.78 -10.92 0.53
CA GLN A 137 26.31 -9.82 -0.27
C GLN A 137 25.37 -8.62 -0.11
N ILE A 138 25.90 -7.58 0.51
CA ILE A 138 25.24 -6.27 0.55
C ILE A 138 25.26 -5.73 -0.89
N VAL A 139 24.11 -5.76 -1.54
CA VAL A 139 23.90 -5.01 -2.79
C VAL A 139 23.35 -3.65 -2.38
N GLU A 140 24.16 -2.63 -2.54
CA GLU A 140 23.67 -1.24 -2.47
C GLU A 140 22.72 -1.02 -3.65
N GLU A 141 21.43 -1.15 -3.39
CA GLU A 141 20.39 -0.76 -4.34
C GLU A 141 20.34 0.77 -4.33
N SER A 142 20.79 1.36 -5.42
CA SER A 142 20.70 2.81 -5.65
C SER A 142 19.21 3.19 -5.69
N VAL A 143 18.75 3.90 -4.66
CA VAL A 143 17.45 4.55 -4.63
C VAL A 143 17.34 5.47 -5.84
N GLN A 144 16.64 5.03 -6.87
CA GLN A 144 16.20 5.95 -7.91
C GLN A 144 15.06 6.78 -7.30
N VAL A 145 15.41 7.99 -6.91
CA VAL A 145 14.43 9.03 -6.64
C VAL A 145 13.70 9.26 -7.96
N VAL A 146 12.51 8.70 -8.09
CA VAL A 146 11.60 9.02 -9.19
C VAL A 146 11.30 10.50 -9.09
N ALA A 147 11.75 11.27 -10.06
CA ALA A 147 11.51 12.71 -10.10
C ALA A 147 9.98 12.94 -10.09
N PRO A 148 9.46 13.81 -9.21
CA PRO A 148 8.02 14.06 -9.14
C PRO A 148 7.52 14.57 -10.48
N ASN A 149 6.35 14.08 -10.92
CA ASN A 149 5.60 14.70 -12.01
C ASN A 149 5.23 16.12 -11.57
N VAL A 150 6.01 17.09 -12.04
CA VAL A 150 5.82 18.49 -11.70
C VAL A 150 4.61 18.98 -12.47
N VAL A 151 3.49 19.14 -11.80
CA VAL A 151 2.44 20.05 -12.27
C VAL A 151 3.03 21.46 -12.17
N GLU A 152 3.34 22.09 -13.30
CA GLU A 152 4.11 23.34 -13.40
C GLU A 152 3.50 24.54 -12.63
N ASN A 153 2.38 24.37 -11.90
CA ASN A 153 1.67 25.44 -11.23
C ASN A 153 1.21 25.19 -9.79
N SER A 154 1.39 24.01 -9.20
CA SER A 154 0.97 23.80 -7.81
C SER A 154 2.11 24.15 -6.84
N LYS A 155 1.90 25.22 -6.06
CA LYS A 155 2.81 25.67 -4.99
C LYS A 155 2.75 24.74 -3.75
N TYR A 156 1.75 23.85 -3.67
CA TYR A 156 1.43 23.05 -2.50
C TYR A 156 1.42 21.57 -2.82
N ALA A 157 1.81 20.76 -1.83
CA ALA A 157 1.89 19.32 -1.96
C ALA A 157 1.04 18.58 -0.91
N ILE A 158 0.57 17.38 -1.27
CA ILE A 158 0.07 16.37 -0.36
C ILE A 158 1.13 15.26 -0.28
N LEU A 159 1.52 14.87 0.93
CA LEU A 159 2.40 13.73 1.15
C LEU A 159 1.55 12.50 1.47
N VAL A 160 1.75 11.41 0.73
CA VAL A 160 1.07 10.13 0.92
C VAL A 160 2.11 9.10 1.33
N ALA A 161 1.92 8.51 2.48
CA ALA A 161 2.79 7.50 3.06
C ALA A 161 2.02 6.19 3.25
N ASP A 162 2.33 5.19 2.45
CA ASP A 162 1.71 3.87 2.45
C ASP A 162 2.68 2.89 1.79
N ASP A 163 2.82 1.67 2.28
CA ASP A 163 3.71 0.67 1.68
C ASP A 163 3.14 0.11 0.36
N SER A 164 1.80 0.14 0.19
CA SER A 164 1.15 -0.21 -1.07
C SER A 164 1.33 0.86 -2.14
N ASN A 165 1.98 0.50 -3.25
CA ASN A 165 2.08 1.37 -4.43
C ASN A 165 0.70 1.70 -5.00
N ILE A 166 -0.23 0.75 -4.94
CA ILE A 166 -1.62 0.90 -5.41
C ILE A 166 -2.31 2.07 -4.70
N ILE A 167 -2.17 2.16 -3.38
CA ILE A 167 -2.79 3.23 -2.60
C ILE A 167 -2.14 4.57 -2.93
N ARG A 168 -0.81 4.61 -3.04
CA ARG A 168 -0.11 5.86 -3.38
C ARG A 168 -0.49 6.36 -4.77
N GLU A 169 -0.53 5.48 -5.78
CA GLU A 169 -0.93 5.85 -7.15
C GLU A 169 -2.42 6.21 -7.22
N PHE A 170 -3.29 5.52 -6.49
CA PHE A 170 -4.70 5.89 -6.42
C PHE A 170 -4.90 7.31 -5.86
N VAL A 171 -4.21 7.66 -4.77
CA VAL A 171 -4.27 9.03 -4.23
C VAL A 171 -3.66 10.05 -5.20
N ASN A 172 -2.57 9.69 -5.89
CA ASN A 172 -1.99 10.51 -6.95
C ASN A 172 -3.03 10.80 -8.05
N ASP A 173 -3.69 9.78 -8.57
CA ASP A 173 -4.69 9.95 -9.63
C ASP A 173 -5.88 10.82 -9.21
N VAL A 174 -6.23 10.80 -7.92
CA VAL A 174 -7.31 11.64 -7.38
C VAL A 174 -6.94 13.13 -7.33
N PHE A 175 -5.67 13.45 -7.07
CA PHE A 175 -5.25 14.83 -6.72
C PHE A 175 -4.19 15.44 -7.64
N LYS A 176 -3.61 14.72 -8.59
CA LYS A 176 -2.52 15.17 -9.46
C LYS A 176 -2.80 16.45 -10.25
N ASP A 177 -4.08 16.76 -10.51
CA ASP A 177 -4.48 17.97 -11.24
C ASP A 177 -4.53 19.22 -10.35
N GLU A 178 -4.57 19.06 -9.01
CA GLU A 178 -4.73 20.15 -8.06
C GLU A 178 -3.50 20.35 -7.18
N TYR A 179 -2.78 19.27 -6.85
CA TYR A 179 -1.65 19.26 -5.93
C TYR A 179 -0.47 18.49 -6.51
N GLN A 180 0.74 18.87 -6.08
CA GLN A 180 1.89 17.99 -6.22
C GLN A 180 1.73 16.81 -5.22
N ILE A 181 1.89 15.57 -5.69
CA ILE A 181 1.83 14.42 -4.81
C ILE A 181 3.24 13.92 -4.53
N LEU A 182 3.62 13.94 -3.25
CA LEU A 182 4.85 13.36 -2.74
C LEU A 182 4.51 11.99 -2.17
N MET A 183 5.30 10.98 -2.48
CA MET A 183 5.02 9.60 -2.10
C MET A 183 6.15 9.05 -1.24
N ALA A 184 5.80 8.29 -0.20
CA ALA A 184 6.71 7.58 0.66
C ALA A 184 6.20 6.15 0.88
N SER A 185 7.10 5.18 0.87
CA SER A 185 6.80 3.76 1.10
C SER A 185 7.07 3.30 2.53
N ASN A 186 7.71 4.15 3.33
CA ASN A 186 8.08 3.89 4.71
C ASN A 186 8.29 5.20 5.48
N GLY A 187 8.38 5.13 6.82
CA GLY A 187 8.48 6.33 7.64
C GLY A 187 9.81 7.08 7.51
N GLU A 188 10.89 6.43 7.11
CA GLU A 188 12.18 7.09 6.90
C GLU A 188 12.12 8.02 5.67
N GLU A 189 11.48 7.57 4.60
CA GLU A 189 11.19 8.40 3.42
C GLU A 189 10.28 9.59 3.78
N VAL A 190 9.24 9.37 4.61
CA VAL A 190 8.40 10.48 5.11
C VAL A 190 9.24 11.54 5.79
N ILE A 191 10.10 11.16 6.72
CA ILE A 191 10.96 12.09 7.48
C ILE A 191 11.89 12.86 6.53
N ASN A 192 12.49 12.16 5.56
CA ASN A 192 13.38 12.79 4.57
C ASN A 192 12.63 13.79 3.68
N ILE A 193 11.44 13.42 3.20
CA ILE A 193 10.61 14.30 2.37
C ILE A 193 10.14 15.53 3.15
N VAL A 194 9.71 15.35 4.39
CA VAL A 194 9.27 16.45 5.27
C VAL A 194 10.42 17.42 5.52
N ASN A 195 11.63 16.92 5.82
CA ASN A 195 12.79 17.78 6.05
C ASN A 195 13.16 18.63 4.83
N ALA A 196 12.95 18.09 3.63
CA ALA A 196 13.28 18.78 2.39
C ALA A 196 12.17 19.74 1.91
N ASN A 197 10.89 19.48 2.26
CA ASN A 197 9.74 20.10 1.58
C ASN A 197 8.65 20.64 2.54
N LYS A 198 8.91 20.79 3.84
CA LYS A 198 7.90 21.09 4.87
C LYS A 198 6.99 22.28 4.54
N ASP A 199 7.53 23.33 3.90
CA ASP A 199 6.81 24.59 3.65
C ASP A 199 5.74 24.45 2.54
N MET A 200 5.89 23.43 1.67
CA MET A 200 4.93 23.15 0.60
C MET A 200 3.92 22.07 0.96
N ILE A 201 4.20 21.20 1.93
CA ILE A 201 3.31 20.11 2.32
C ILE A 201 2.12 20.67 3.11
N LYS A 202 0.89 20.43 2.62
CA LYS A 202 -0.36 20.90 3.20
C LYS A 202 -1.14 19.83 3.95
N ALA A 203 -0.87 18.56 3.67
CA ALA A 203 -1.44 17.42 4.36
C ALA A 203 -0.49 16.23 4.26
N LEU A 204 -0.48 15.41 5.30
CA LEU A 204 0.10 14.06 5.30
C LEU A 204 -1.03 13.06 5.48
N LEU A 205 -1.17 12.13 4.52
CA LEU A 205 -1.91 10.89 4.68
C LEU A 205 -0.91 9.80 5.07
N LEU A 206 -1.08 9.21 6.25
CA LEU A 206 -0.08 8.33 6.86
C LEU A 206 -0.67 6.96 7.19
N ASP A 207 -0.15 5.92 6.55
CA ASP A 207 -0.39 4.55 7.01
C ASP A 207 0.39 4.26 8.30
N LEU A 208 -0.26 3.51 9.21
CA LEU A 208 0.36 3.08 10.46
C LEU A 208 1.25 1.86 10.26
N ASN A 209 0.94 1.01 9.27
CA ASN A 209 1.58 -0.28 9.06
C ASN A 209 2.53 -0.25 7.86
N MET A 210 3.70 0.33 8.05
CA MET A 210 4.75 0.39 7.04
C MET A 210 6.01 -0.34 7.51
N PRO A 211 6.84 -0.88 6.59
CA PRO A 211 8.11 -1.53 6.93
C PRO A 211 9.14 -0.54 7.51
N GLY A 212 10.04 -1.05 8.34
CA GLY A 212 11.09 -0.25 8.97
C GLY A 212 10.53 0.75 9.97
N THR A 213 10.71 2.05 9.73
CA THR A 213 10.06 3.09 10.53
C THR A 213 8.58 3.14 10.16
N ASN A 214 7.72 2.65 11.05
CA ASN A 214 6.27 2.61 10.86
C ASN A 214 5.62 3.99 11.10
N GLY A 215 4.30 4.09 10.90
CA GLY A 215 3.57 5.35 11.07
C GLY A 215 3.67 5.94 12.47
N PHE A 216 3.78 5.13 13.53
CA PHE A 216 3.99 5.65 14.89
C PHE A 216 5.34 6.32 15.05
N GLY A 217 6.41 5.77 14.45
CA GLY A 217 7.71 6.44 14.43
C GLY A 217 7.66 7.81 13.76
N VAL A 218 6.84 7.95 12.70
CA VAL A 218 6.59 9.26 12.06
C VAL A 218 5.82 10.19 12.99
N LEU A 219 4.76 9.70 13.66
CA LEU A 219 3.98 10.51 14.62
C LEU A 219 4.82 10.99 15.81
N ASP A 220 5.71 10.13 16.33
CA ASP A 220 6.67 10.52 17.38
C ASP A 220 7.62 11.61 16.88
N TYR A 221 8.19 11.43 15.68
CA TYR A 221 9.03 12.45 15.06
C TYR A 221 8.31 13.79 14.89
N PHE A 222 7.04 13.78 14.44
CA PHE A 222 6.23 14.99 14.30
C PHE A 222 5.98 15.67 15.64
N LYS A 223 5.75 14.90 16.70
CA LYS A 223 5.55 15.41 18.05
C LYS A 223 6.82 16.04 18.60
N GLU A 224 7.96 15.39 18.47
CA GLU A 224 9.26 15.88 18.96
C GLU A 224 9.70 17.16 18.25
N ASN A 225 9.33 17.33 16.96
CA ASN A 225 9.72 18.47 16.13
C ASN A 225 8.60 19.52 15.99
N ASN A 226 7.47 19.39 16.71
CA ASN A 226 6.32 20.30 16.67
C ASN A 226 5.76 20.54 15.25
N LEU A 227 5.68 19.47 14.44
CA LEU A 227 5.31 19.57 13.02
C LEU A 227 3.79 19.54 12.78
N PHE A 228 2.99 19.07 13.73
CA PHE A 228 1.54 18.94 13.56
C PHE A 228 0.81 20.26 13.26
N GLU A 229 1.34 21.38 13.75
CA GLU A 229 0.77 22.70 13.49
C GLU A 229 1.02 23.16 12.03
N SER A 230 2.14 22.75 11.43
CA SER A 230 2.52 23.14 10.08
C SER A 230 2.12 22.13 9.01
N ILE A 231 2.09 20.84 9.36
CA ILE A 231 1.72 19.73 8.48
C ILE A 231 0.66 18.89 9.20
N PRO A 232 -0.63 19.16 8.96
CA PRO A 232 -1.71 18.37 9.53
C PRO A 232 -1.69 16.94 8.97
N VAL A 233 -2.00 15.98 9.86
CA VAL A 233 -1.89 14.55 9.59
C VAL A 233 -3.25 13.90 9.68
N SER A 234 -3.62 13.11 8.68
CA SER A 234 -4.71 12.13 8.75
C SER A 234 -4.15 10.72 8.54
N ILE A 235 -4.74 9.77 9.27
CA ILE A 235 -4.28 8.38 9.27
C ILE A 235 -5.02 7.59 8.19
N ILE A 236 -4.30 6.69 7.53
CA ILE A 236 -4.87 5.62 6.72
C ILE A 236 -4.70 4.32 7.52
N SER A 237 -5.77 3.54 7.72
CA SER A 237 -5.70 2.29 8.48
C SER A 237 -6.68 1.24 8.00
N GLY A 238 -6.38 -0.04 8.22
CA GLY A 238 -7.34 -1.13 8.07
C GLY A 238 -8.40 -1.11 9.19
N ALA A 239 -9.63 -1.46 8.86
CA ALA A 239 -10.76 -1.44 9.80
C ALA A 239 -10.57 -2.39 11.02
N ASP A 240 -9.66 -3.36 10.92
CA ASP A 240 -9.46 -4.41 11.93
C ASP A 240 -8.39 -4.05 12.99
N ASP A 241 -7.75 -2.89 12.88
CA ASP A 241 -6.63 -2.48 13.75
C ASP A 241 -7.06 -1.45 14.80
N LYS A 242 -8.03 -1.85 15.63
CA LYS A 242 -8.60 -0.95 16.64
C LYS A 242 -7.58 -0.44 17.67
N GLU A 243 -6.63 -1.28 18.06
CA GLU A 243 -5.61 -0.90 19.06
C GLU A 243 -4.68 0.19 18.52
N SER A 244 -4.20 0.05 17.28
CA SER A 244 -3.40 1.07 16.61
C SER A 244 -4.20 2.35 16.38
N ILE A 245 -5.48 2.24 16.02
CA ILE A 245 -6.37 3.39 15.85
C ILE A 245 -6.52 4.16 17.17
N ASP A 246 -6.84 3.46 18.27
CA ASP A 246 -7.00 4.08 19.60
C ASP A 246 -5.70 4.77 20.05
N LYS A 247 -4.54 4.16 19.76
CA LYS A 247 -3.22 4.75 20.01
C LYS A 247 -2.97 5.98 19.13
N ALA A 248 -3.32 5.95 17.86
CA ALA A 248 -3.12 7.08 16.94
C ALA A 248 -3.90 8.32 17.38
N PHE A 249 -5.11 8.15 17.94
CA PHE A 249 -5.90 9.27 18.50
C PHE A 249 -5.30 9.92 19.75
N THR A 250 -4.20 9.42 20.28
CA THR A 250 -3.43 10.12 21.32
C THR A 250 -2.51 11.21 20.75
N TYR A 251 -2.34 11.26 19.42
CA TYR A 251 -1.64 12.32 18.70
C TYR A 251 -2.64 13.33 18.14
N PRO A 252 -2.22 14.56 17.83
CA PRO A 252 -3.10 15.58 17.25
C PRO A 252 -3.35 15.33 15.76
N ILE A 253 -3.91 14.16 15.42
CA ILE A 253 -4.35 13.84 14.08
C ILE A 253 -5.69 14.50 13.76
N VAL A 254 -5.93 14.81 12.47
CA VAL A 254 -7.14 15.51 12.02
C VAL A 254 -8.29 14.54 11.77
N ASP A 255 -8.02 13.45 11.09
CA ASP A 255 -9.04 12.47 10.71
C ASP A 255 -8.42 11.09 10.43
N MET A 256 -9.29 10.13 10.09
CA MET A 256 -8.89 8.78 9.74
C MET A 256 -9.65 8.29 8.51
N LEU A 257 -8.94 7.58 7.64
CA LEU A 257 -9.45 6.96 6.43
C LEU A 257 -9.31 5.43 6.54
N ASN A 258 -10.44 4.72 6.51
CA ASN A 258 -10.43 3.25 6.60
C ASN A 258 -10.21 2.60 5.23
N LYS A 259 -9.26 1.68 5.13
CA LYS A 259 -9.03 0.83 3.94
C LYS A 259 -10.08 -0.30 3.85
N PRO A 260 -10.66 -0.55 2.67
CA PRO A 260 -10.54 0.22 1.44
C PRO A 260 -11.41 1.48 1.47
N PHE A 261 -10.97 2.54 0.83
CA PHE A 261 -11.67 3.82 0.75
C PHE A 261 -11.96 4.22 -0.70
N SER A 262 -13.04 4.97 -0.90
CA SER A 262 -13.42 5.48 -2.21
C SER A 262 -12.74 6.83 -2.52
N LYS A 263 -12.79 7.21 -3.81
CA LYS A 263 -12.37 8.52 -4.31
C LYS A 263 -13.03 9.68 -3.54
N GLU A 264 -14.32 9.55 -3.22
CA GLU A 264 -15.06 10.55 -2.45
C GLU A 264 -14.57 10.65 -1.02
N SER A 265 -14.32 9.50 -0.37
CA SER A 265 -13.86 9.46 1.01
C SER A 265 -12.48 10.10 1.19
N VAL A 266 -11.53 9.80 0.31
CA VAL A 266 -10.20 10.40 0.38
C VAL A 266 -10.24 11.89 0.11
N LYS A 267 -11.08 12.37 -0.82
CA LYS A 267 -11.28 13.81 -1.05
C LYS A 267 -11.78 14.53 0.20
N GLN A 268 -12.80 13.99 0.86
CA GLN A 268 -13.35 14.58 2.09
C GLN A 268 -12.31 14.68 3.21
N VAL A 269 -11.53 13.60 3.43
CA VAL A 269 -10.50 13.56 4.46
C VAL A 269 -9.36 14.54 4.15
N VAL A 270 -8.90 14.60 2.90
CA VAL A 270 -7.83 15.52 2.49
C VAL A 270 -8.29 16.97 2.62
N GLU A 271 -9.49 17.32 2.13
CA GLU A 271 -10.04 18.66 2.29
C GLU A 271 -10.14 19.09 3.75
N LYS A 272 -10.63 18.19 4.62
CA LYS A 272 -10.69 18.45 6.06
C LYS A 272 -9.30 18.65 6.65
N THR A 273 -8.32 17.83 6.24
CA THR A 273 -6.94 17.88 6.72
C THR A 273 -6.28 19.21 6.34
N ILE A 274 -6.42 19.63 5.10
CA ILE A 274 -5.85 20.91 4.61
C ILE A 274 -6.51 22.12 5.31
N ASN A 275 -7.83 22.08 5.54
CA ASN A 275 -8.57 23.20 6.14
C ASN A 275 -8.18 23.45 7.60
N VAL A 276 -7.77 22.43 8.35
CA VAL A 276 -7.27 22.61 9.72
C VAL A 276 -5.94 23.39 9.73
N GLY A 277 -5.06 23.16 8.75
CA GLY A 277 -3.79 23.89 8.60
C GLY A 277 -3.94 25.33 8.06
N GLY A 278 -5.13 25.70 7.59
CA GLY A 278 -5.40 27.03 7.01
C GLY A 278 -6.11 28.03 7.92
N ILE A 279 -6.38 27.65 9.18
CA ILE A 279 -7.15 28.49 10.14
C ILE A 279 -6.22 29.25 11.12
N MET A 280 -4.90 29.21 10.93
CA MET A 280 -3.97 30.04 11.72
C MET A 280 -3.34 31.14 10.89
#